data_88bf82a144a21d91e2ad3353c93d618e
#
_entry.id   88bf82a144a21d91e2ad3353c93d618e
#
_cell.length_a   1.000
_cell.length_b   1.000
_cell.length_c   1.000
_cell.angle_alpha   90.00
_cell.angle_beta   90.00
_cell.angle_gamma   90.00
#
_symmetry.space_group_name_H-M   'P 1'
#
loop_
_entity.id
_entity.type
_entity.pdbx_description
1 polymer ?
#
loop_
_entity_poly.entity_id
_entity_poly.type
_entity_poly.pdbx_seq_one_letter_code
_entity_poly.pdbx_strand_id
1 'polypeptide(L)'
;MQSEKVSVIVPVLNEEKYIEKFLNSLLEQDYPKENLEIILVDGMSTDKTREIIKSYAEKFSFMKLVDNERKTVQYALNLGIENSSGEYIVRMDAHAWYAKDYVSKCIEYLKKTNAENVGGPTIVKGKTRIQKVIAAAYSCPFALGGSSHYKSDFEGYADTVSWGSFKRDYLVSIGMYDENMPRSEDDDLNFRIAKNGGKIFITPKIKSEYYPKETFSKLFKQYFEYGVWKIALIKKHGKPPRITQFIPMIFVLFLVGFGLLSFFSKAFAELWILGISLYSVLNFYFSFINEALESTSDKLLLMWANFVMHVSYGAGFIAGIFKFWNNNWRKHEN
;
A
#
# COMPACT_ATOMS: atom_id res chain seq x y z
N MET A 1 20.17 -14.59 -24.30
CA MET A 1 20.61 -13.53 -23.36
C MET A 1 20.66 -14.17 -21.99
N GLN A 2 21.81 -14.03 -21.29
CA GLN A 2 21.90 -14.50 -19.92
C GLN A 2 20.90 -13.66 -19.09
N SER A 3 19.96 -14.32 -18.38
CA SER A 3 19.01 -13.63 -17.51
C SER A 3 19.76 -13.13 -16.27
N GLU A 4 19.51 -11.88 -15.87
CA GLU A 4 20.16 -11.29 -14.71
C GLU A 4 19.66 -11.91 -13.41
N LYS A 5 20.48 -11.85 -12.37
CA LYS A 5 20.10 -12.36 -11.05
C LYS A 5 19.07 -11.43 -10.38
N VAL A 6 17.97 -12.02 -9.90
CA VAL A 6 16.85 -11.33 -9.26
C VAL A 6 16.68 -11.86 -7.83
N SER A 7 16.53 -10.94 -6.88
CA SER A 7 16.18 -11.25 -5.50
C SER A 7 14.74 -10.85 -5.22
N VAL A 8 13.89 -11.81 -4.92
CA VAL A 8 12.53 -11.59 -4.44
C VAL A 8 12.56 -11.46 -2.92
N ILE A 9 12.14 -10.32 -2.39
CA ILE A 9 12.10 -10.06 -0.95
C ILE A 9 10.66 -10.17 -0.46
N VAL A 10 10.46 -11.02 0.55
CA VAL A 10 9.13 -11.32 1.09
C VAL A 10 9.12 -11.08 2.61
N PRO A 11 8.58 -9.95 3.08
CA PRO A 11 8.32 -9.76 4.51
C PRO A 11 7.16 -10.66 4.96
N VAL A 12 7.34 -11.37 6.08
CA VAL A 12 6.36 -12.35 6.58
C VAL A 12 6.18 -12.18 8.08
N LEU A 13 4.91 -12.21 8.55
CA LEU A 13 4.58 -12.27 9.99
C LEU A 13 3.20 -12.89 10.19
N ASN A 14 3.15 -14.11 10.77
CA ASN A 14 1.93 -14.84 11.09
C ASN A 14 0.99 -15.02 9.87
N GLU A 15 1.49 -15.66 8.83
CA GLU A 15 0.81 -15.89 7.54
C GLU A 15 0.48 -17.37 7.28
N GLU A 16 0.34 -18.21 8.33
CA GLU A 16 0.13 -19.68 8.17
C GLU A 16 -1.01 -20.05 7.22
N LYS A 17 -2.04 -19.18 7.11
CA LYS A 17 -3.21 -19.40 6.25
C LYS A 17 -2.91 -19.20 4.75
N TYR A 18 -1.87 -18.44 4.43
CA TYR A 18 -1.60 -18.00 3.07
C TYR A 18 -0.23 -18.43 2.55
N ILE A 19 0.73 -18.65 3.46
CA ILE A 19 2.15 -18.81 3.12
C ILE A 19 2.41 -20.00 2.19
N GLU A 20 1.77 -21.16 2.41
CA GLU A 20 1.98 -22.35 1.56
C GLU A 20 1.52 -22.10 0.13
N LYS A 21 0.31 -21.51 -0.04
CA LYS A 21 -0.20 -21.15 -1.36
C LYS A 21 0.69 -20.10 -2.04
N PHE A 22 1.20 -19.15 -1.28
CA PHE A 22 2.11 -18.13 -1.79
C PHE A 22 3.45 -18.73 -2.24
N LEU A 23 4.07 -19.60 -1.42
CA LEU A 23 5.32 -20.28 -1.77
C LEU A 23 5.17 -21.11 -3.05
N ASN A 24 4.06 -21.83 -3.20
CA ASN A 24 3.77 -22.56 -4.44
C ASN A 24 3.67 -21.63 -5.64
N SER A 25 3.07 -20.43 -5.49
CA SER A 25 3.02 -19.43 -6.58
C SER A 25 4.38 -18.87 -6.95
N LEU A 26 5.33 -18.79 -6.00
CA LEU A 26 6.72 -18.43 -6.28
C LEU A 26 7.46 -19.51 -7.09
N LEU A 27 7.17 -20.79 -6.82
CA LEU A 27 7.72 -21.88 -7.63
C LEU A 27 7.21 -21.86 -9.08
N GLU A 28 6.00 -21.33 -9.29
CA GLU A 28 5.38 -21.22 -10.62
C GLU A 28 5.82 -19.97 -11.40
N GLN A 29 6.64 -19.07 -10.85
CA GLN A 29 7.16 -17.92 -11.59
C GLN A 29 7.98 -18.40 -12.80
N ASP A 30 7.80 -17.74 -13.95
CA ASP A 30 8.44 -18.09 -15.23
C ASP A 30 9.92 -17.68 -15.31
N TYR A 31 10.44 -16.99 -14.30
CA TYR A 31 11.85 -16.57 -14.25
C TYR A 31 12.77 -17.78 -13.99
N PRO A 32 13.94 -17.89 -14.67
CA PRO A 32 14.87 -19.01 -14.49
C PRO A 32 15.30 -19.16 -13.04
N LYS A 33 15.14 -20.36 -12.46
CA LYS A 33 15.40 -20.60 -11.04
C LYS A 33 16.87 -20.45 -10.65
N GLU A 34 17.79 -20.70 -11.57
CA GLU A 34 19.24 -20.50 -11.41
C GLU A 34 19.63 -19.02 -11.27
N ASN A 35 18.76 -18.10 -11.70
CA ASN A 35 18.94 -16.65 -11.60
C ASN A 35 17.96 -15.99 -10.63
N LEU A 36 17.21 -16.80 -9.86
CA LEU A 36 16.25 -16.35 -8.87
C LEU A 36 16.73 -16.69 -7.48
N GLU A 37 16.71 -15.76 -6.55
CA GLU A 37 16.76 -16.03 -5.12
C GLU A 37 15.53 -15.44 -4.43
N ILE A 38 15.01 -16.17 -3.46
CA ILE A 38 13.82 -15.77 -2.69
C ILE A 38 14.21 -15.66 -1.23
N ILE A 39 14.08 -14.47 -0.66
CA ILE A 39 14.45 -14.18 0.71
C ILE A 39 13.17 -13.89 1.50
N LEU A 40 12.76 -14.88 2.29
CA LEU A 40 11.63 -14.76 3.19
C LEU A 40 12.14 -14.23 4.53
N VAL A 41 11.69 -13.04 4.90
CA VAL A 41 12.15 -12.35 6.11
C VAL A 41 11.04 -12.40 7.15
N ASP A 42 11.22 -13.30 8.11
CA ASP A 42 10.20 -13.61 9.12
C ASP A 42 10.31 -12.74 10.36
N GLY A 43 9.24 -12.01 10.66
CA GLY A 43 9.08 -11.16 11.84
C GLY A 43 8.90 -11.93 13.15
N MET A 44 9.57 -13.08 13.32
CA MET A 44 9.44 -13.97 14.48
C MET A 44 8.00 -14.47 14.65
N SER A 45 7.44 -15.05 13.61
CA SER A 45 6.10 -15.64 13.61
C SER A 45 5.91 -16.66 14.71
N THR A 46 4.73 -16.66 15.32
CA THR A 46 4.35 -17.50 16.46
C THR A 46 3.37 -18.61 16.08
N ASP A 47 2.92 -18.62 14.82
CA ASP A 47 2.11 -19.65 14.20
C ASP A 47 2.99 -20.62 13.36
N LYS A 48 2.38 -21.44 12.51
CA LYS A 48 3.10 -22.41 11.68
C LYS A 48 3.85 -21.81 10.47
N THR A 49 3.79 -20.49 10.27
CA THR A 49 4.42 -19.80 9.12
C THR A 49 5.88 -20.20 8.97
N ARG A 50 6.63 -20.12 10.07
CA ARG A 50 8.07 -20.37 10.10
C ARG A 50 8.44 -21.82 9.78
N GLU A 51 7.68 -22.77 10.32
CA GLU A 51 7.85 -24.21 10.05
C GLU A 51 7.65 -24.52 8.57
N ILE A 52 6.57 -23.96 7.97
CA ILE A 52 6.28 -24.13 6.55
C ILE A 52 7.42 -23.56 5.70
N ILE A 53 7.88 -22.34 5.97
CA ILE A 53 8.98 -21.71 5.20
C ILE A 53 10.25 -22.56 5.27
N LYS A 54 10.64 -23.05 6.45
CA LYS A 54 11.81 -23.92 6.61
C LYS A 54 11.74 -25.17 5.75
N SER A 55 10.58 -25.83 5.70
CA SER A 55 10.36 -27.03 4.90
C SER A 55 10.54 -26.77 3.38
N TYR A 56 10.27 -25.54 2.90
CA TYR A 56 10.52 -25.14 1.51
C TYR A 56 11.99 -24.79 1.29
N ALA A 57 12.61 -24.04 2.21
CA ALA A 57 14.02 -23.65 2.12
C ALA A 57 14.96 -24.87 2.11
N GLU A 58 14.60 -25.95 2.81
CA GLU A 58 15.34 -27.24 2.77
C GLU A 58 15.22 -27.94 1.41
N LYS A 59 14.12 -27.77 0.70
CA LYS A 59 13.87 -28.41 -0.61
C LYS A 59 14.39 -27.59 -1.78
N PHE A 60 14.41 -26.26 -1.66
CA PHE A 60 14.71 -25.36 -2.75
C PHE A 60 15.86 -24.42 -2.37
N SER A 61 17.06 -24.68 -2.86
CA SER A 61 18.30 -23.96 -2.52
C SER A 61 18.31 -22.46 -2.86
N PHE A 62 17.38 -22.04 -3.74
CA PHE A 62 17.20 -20.62 -4.08
C PHE A 62 16.25 -19.87 -3.11
N MET A 63 15.71 -20.55 -2.10
CA MET A 63 14.90 -19.97 -1.02
C MET A 63 15.71 -19.92 0.28
N LYS A 64 15.66 -18.80 0.99
CA LYS A 64 16.25 -18.65 2.33
C LYS A 64 15.30 -17.94 3.28
N LEU A 65 15.38 -18.37 4.56
CA LEU A 65 14.70 -17.73 5.67
C LEU A 65 15.69 -16.83 6.42
N VAL A 66 15.27 -15.59 6.68
CA VAL A 66 16.03 -14.61 7.47
C VAL A 66 15.15 -14.14 8.64
N ASP A 67 15.76 -14.00 9.82
CA ASP A 67 15.05 -13.59 11.03
C ASP A 67 15.01 -12.07 11.16
N ASN A 68 13.81 -11.53 11.40
CA ASN A 68 13.59 -10.11 11.71
C ASN A 68 13.08 -9.95 13.15
N GLU A 69 13.98 -9.77 14.11
CA GLU A 69 13.62 -9.58 15.52
C GLU A 69 12.82 -8.30 15.79
N ARG A 70 12.95 -7.28 14.93
CA ARG A 70 12.21 -6.01 15.07
C ARG A 70 10.76 -6.07 14.59
N LYS A 71 10.37 -7.13 13.93
CA LYS A 71 8.97 -7.47 13.55
C LYS A 71 8.27 -6.45 12.66
N THR A 72 8.96 -5.46 12.11
CA THR A 72 8.37 -4.43 11.25
C THR A 72 8.71 -4.66 9.79
N VAL A 73 7.81 -4.23 8.88
CA VAL A 73 7.93 -4.53 7.44
C VAL A 73 9.14 -3.87 6.80
N GLN A 74 9.42 -2.60 7.11
CA GLN A 74 10.58 -1.87 6.56
C GLN A 74 11.89 -2.51 6.98
N TYR A 75 11.97 -3.00 8.22
CA TYR A 75 13.13 -3.73 8.71
C TYR A 75 13.32 -5.06 7.98
N ALA A 76 12.20 -5.79 7.76
CA ALA A 76 12.24 -7.02 6.98
C ALA A 76 12.71 -6.76 5.55
N LEU A 77 12.22 -5.70 4.91
CA LEU A 77 12.63 -5.34 3.55
C LEU A 77 14.11 -4.99 3.48
N ASN A 78 14.64 -4.19 4.42
CA ASN A 78 16.06 -3.84 4.48
C ASN A 78 16.94 -5.09 4.72
N LEU A 79 16.61 -5.92 5.70
CA LEU A 79 17.31 -7.20 5.93
C LEU A 79 17.30 -8.10 4.69
N GLY A 80 16.17 -8.15 3.98
CA GLY A 80 16.09 -8.89 2.72
C GLY A 80 17.02 -8.34 1.66
N ILE A 81 17.08 -7.01 1.49
CA ILE A 81 17.97 -6.32 0.53
C ILE A 81 19.43 -6.54 0.91
N GLU A 82 19.79 -6.44 2.18
CA GLU A 82 21.17 -6.67 2.68
C GLU A 82 21.64 -8.11 2.47
N ASN A 83 20.72 -9.08 2.60
CA ASN A 83 20.99 -10.50 2.38
C ASN A 83 20.84 -10.94 0.91
N SER A 84 20.56 -10.00 0.01
CA SER A 84 20.35 -10.26 -1.41
C SER A 84 21.66 -10.14 -2.21
N SER A 85 21.73 -10.88 -3.32
CA SER A 85 22.85 -10.82 -4.27
C SER A 85 22.38 -10.54 -5.72
N GLY A 86 21.09 -10.38 -5.93
CA GLY A 86 20.53 -10.06 -7.24
C GLY A 86 20.79 -8.62 -7.66
N GLU A 87 20.94 -8.40 -8.97
CA GLU A 87 21.04 -7.08 -9.57
C GLU A 87 19.72 -6.30 -9.45
N TYR A 88 18.60 -7.04 -9.42
CA TYR A 88 17.28 -6.50 -9.27
C TYR A 88 16.60 -7.01 -8.01
N ILE A 89 15.86 -6.13 -7.34
CA ILE A 89 15.01 -6.43 -6.19
C ILE A 89 13.55 -6.38 -6.62
N VAL A 90 12.80 -7.43 -6.28
CA VAL A 90 11.34 -7.49 -6.47
C VAL A 90 10.69 -7.72 -5.11
N ARG A 91 9.85 -6.79 -4.64
CA ARG A 91 9.06 -6.96 -3.43
C ARG A 91 7.80 -7.77 -3.73
N MET A 92 7.52 -8.78 -2.90
CA MET A 92 6.27 -9.52 -2.93
C MET A 92 5.76 -9.74 -1.49
N ASP A 93 4.48 -9.53 -1.24
CA ASP A 93 3.88 -9.72 0.10
C ASP A 93 3.11 -11.06 0.16
N ALA A 94 3.28 -11.82 1.23
CA ALA A 94 2.80 -13.21 1.36
C ALA A 94 1.28 -13.39 1.28
N HIS A 95 0.49 -12.33 1.51
CA HIS A 95 -0.98 -12.34 1.47
C HIS A 95 -1.58 -11.73 0.19
N ALA A 96 -0.76 -11.50 -0.83
CA ALA A 96 -1.18 -11.05 -2.15
C ALA A 96 -1.11 -12.21 -3.17
N TRP A 97 -1.74 -12.03 -4.33
CA TRP A 97 -1.61 -12.92 -5.47
C TRP A 97 -0.82 -12.26 -6.58
N TYR A 98 0.00 -13.04 -7.28
CA TYR A 98 0.85 -12.57 -8.37
C TYR A 98 0.71 -13.49 -9.58
N ALA A 99 0.74 -12.92 -10.78
CA ALA A 99 0.75 -13.70 -12.01
C ALA A 99 2.08 -14.48 -12.17
N LYS A 100 2.06 -15.55 -12.96
CA LYS A 100 3.25 -16.39 -13.21
C LYS A 100 4.41 -15.64 -13.86
N ASP A 101 4.10 -14.60 -14.62
CA ASP A 101 5.06 -13.71 -15.30
C ASP A 101 5.37 -12.42 -14.54
N TYR A 102 5.03 -12.37 -13.24
CA TYR A 102 5.20 -11.15 -12.44
C TYR A 102 6.67 -10.71 -12.39
N VAL A 103 7.56 -11.62 -12.01
CA VAL A 103 9.01 -11.31 -11.90
C VAL A 103 9.59 -10.93 -13.24
N SER A 104 9.36 -11.71 -14.30
CA SER A 104 9.89 -11.43 -15.65
C SER A 104 9.38 -10.09 -16.20
N LYS A 105 8.10 -9.75 -15.95
CA LYS A 105 7.54 -8.45 -16.34
C LYS A 105 8.14 -7.28 -15.56
N CYS A 106 8.40 -7.43 -14.28
CA CYS A 106 9.10 -6.40 -13.51
C CYS A 106 10.47 -6.08 -14.12
N ILE A 107 11.26 -7.10 -14.43
CA ILE A 107 12.58 -6.91 -15.04
C ILE A 107 12.49 -6.33 -16.46
N GLU A 108 11.57 -6.83 -17.29
CA GLU A 108 11.30 -6.29 -18.63
C GLU A 108 11.05 -4.79 -18.58
N TYR A 109 10.15 -4.34 -17.68
CA TYR A 109 9.75 -2.94 -17.61
C TYR A 109 10.79 -2.04 -16.94
N LEU A 110 11.58 -2.52 -15.98
CA LEU A 110 12.74 -1.79 -15.44
C LEU A 110 13.73 -1.44 -16.54
N LYS A 111 14.00 -2.38 -17.46
CA LYS A 111 14.90 -2.18 -18.61
C LYS A 111 14.26 -1.28 -19.68
N LYS A 112 13.00 -1.54 -20.01
CA LYS A 112 12.29 -0.86 -21.12
C LYS A 112 12.04 0.61 -20.85
N THR A 113 11.67 0.97 -19.60
CA THR A 113 11.27 2.33 -19.24
C THR A 113 12.39 3.17 -18.67
N ASN A 114 13.50 2.53 -18.29
CA ASN A 114 14.58 3.15 -17.51
C ASN A 114 14.06 3.89 -16.26
N ALA A 115 13.01 3.35 -15.67
CA ALA A 115 12.49 3.81 -14.38
C ALA A 115 13.25 3.15 -13.23
N GLU A 116 13.38 3.84 -12.12
CA GLU A 116 14.06 3.35 -10.91
C GLU A 116 13.16 2.42 -10.10
N ASN A 117 11.84 2.59 -10.25
CA ASN A 117 10.84 1.74 -9.63
C ASN A 117 9.74 1.40 -10.63
N VAL A 118 9.39 0.13 -10.74
CA VAL A 118 8.27 -0.33 -11.56
C VAL A 118 7.36 -1.26 -10.77
N GLY A 119 6.08 -1.29 -11.16
CA GLY A 119 5.12 -2.24 -10.63
C GLY A 119 3.80 -2.21 -11.40
N GLY A 120 2.84 -2.99 -10.94
CA GLY A 120 1.49 -3.00 -11.47
C GLY A 120 0.53 -2.08 -10.71
N PRO A 121 -0.65 -1.79 -11.28
CA PRO A 121 -1.73 -1.22 -10.50
C PRO A 121 -2.17 -2.20 -9.41
N THR A 122 -2.52 -1.67 -8.24
CA THR A 122 -3.03 -2.49 -7.13
C THR A 122 -4.47 -2.90 -7.42
N ILE A 123 -4.66 -4.11 -7.92
CA ILE A 123 -6.00 -4.66 -8.18
C ILE A 123 -6.55 -5.22 -6.88
N VAL A 124 -7.57 -4.54 -6.34
CA VAL A 124 -8.20 -4.96 -5.09
C VAL A 124 -9.34 -5.93 -5.38
N LYS A 125 -9.28 -7.14 -4.83
CA LYS A 125 -10.31 -8.17 -5.00
C LYS A 125 -10.85 -8.67 -3.67
N GLY A 126 -12.17 -8.76 -3.55
CA GLY A 126 -12.84 -9.27 -2.36
C GLY A 126 -13.30 -10.72 -2.52
N LYS A 127 -13.09 -11.54 -1.49
CA LYS A 127 -13.63 -12.91 -1.38
C LYS A 127 -15.00 -12.92 -0.70
N THR A 128 -15.16 -12.17 0.38
CA THR A 128 -16.43 -12.03 1.11
C THR A 128 -17.23 -10.84 0.57
N ARG A 129 -18.52 -10.77 0.93
CA ARG A 129 -19.39 -9.63 0.58
C ARG A 129 -18.78 -8.29 1.02
N ILE A 130 -18.33 -8.21 2.26
CA ILE A 130 -17.72 -6.96 2.80
C ILE A 130 -16.42 -6.63 2.08
N GLN A 131 -15.58 -7.63 1.80
CA GLN A 131 -14.36 -7.40 1.03
C GLN A 131 -14.65 -6.91 -0.40
N LYS A 132 -15.70 -7.41 -1.07
CA LYS A 132 -16.12 -6.92 -2.40
C LYS A 132 -16.55 -5.46 -2.35
N VAL A 133 -17.31 -5.08 -1.33
CA VAL A 133 -17.72 -3.68 -1.10
C VAL A 133 -16.50 -2.78 -0.84
N ILE A 134 -15.58 -3.22 0.02
CA ILE A 134 -14.35 -2.48 0.29
C ILE A 134 -13.48 -2.39 -0.98
N ALA A 135 -13.37 -3.46 -1.76
CA ALA A 135 -12.65 -3.43 -3.05
C ALA A 135 -13.24 -2.41 -4.02
N ALA A 136 -14.58 -2.30 -4.10
CA ALA A 136 -15.24 -1.27 -4.88
C ALA A 136 -14.93 0.16 -4.39
N ALA A 137 -14.74 0.35 -3.07
CA ALA A 137 -14.33 1.65 -2.53
C ALA A 137 -12.92 2.06 -2.98
N TYR A 138 -11.98 1.12 -3.14
CA TYR A 138 -10.64 1.41 -3.66
C TYR A 138 -10.65 1.90 -5.12
N SER A 139 -11.61 1.46 -5.93
CA SER A 139 -11.80 1.94 -7.31
C SER A 139 -12.73 3.15 -7.43
N CYS A 140 -13.40 3.54 -6.34
CA CYS A 140 -14.35 4.66 -6.33
C CYS A 140 -13.60 6.01 -6.32
N PRO A 141 -13.77 6.88 -7.33
CA PRO A 141 -13.12 8.18 -7.36
C PRO A 141 -13.46 9.07 -6.15
N PHE A 142 -14.66 8.93 -5.61
CA PHE A 142 -15.08 9.66 -4.41
C PHE A 142 -14.28 9.27 -3.16
N ALA A 143 -13.91 7.99 -3.02
CA ALA A 143 -13.18 7.49 -1.85
C ALA A 143 -11.69 7.87 -1.87
N LEU A 144 -11.01 7.69 -3.02
CA LEU A 144 -9.54 7.82 -3.11
C LEU A 144 -9.06 8.88 -4.11
N GLY A 145 -9.96 9.74 -4.62
CA GLY A 145 -9.60 10.82 -5.53
C GLY A 145 -9.03 10.35 -6.88
N GLY A 146 -9.34 9.13 -7.31
CA GLY A 146 -8.92 8.61 -8.62
C GLY A 146 -7.42 8.36 -8.75
N SER A 147 -6.76 7.94 -7.69
CA SER A 147 -5.33 7.62 -7.65
C SER A 147 -4.93 6.64 -8.73
N SER A 148 -3.91 6.96 -9.56
CA SER A 148 -3.52 6.20 -10.75
C SER A 148 -3.13 4.75 -10.45
N HIS A 149 -2.49 4.50 -9.31
CA HIS A 149 -2.07 3.15 -8.92
C HIS A 149 -3.21 2.19 -8.53
N TYR A 150 -4.48 2.68 -8.45
CA TYR A 150 -5.68 1.83 -8.31
C TYR A 150 -6.47 1.71 -9.62
N LYS A 151 -6.04 2.35 -10.71
CA LYS A 151 -6.69 2.22 -12.03
C LYS A 151 -6.12 1.00 -12.74
N SER A 152 -6.96 0.00 -12.98
CA SER A 152 -6.57 -1.31 -13.51
C SER A 152 -5.94 -1.29 -14.90
N ASP A 153 -6.19 -0.25 -15.69
CA ASP A 153 -5.75 -0.05 -17.07
C ASP A 153 -4.65 1.02 -17.21
N PHE A 154 -4.20 1.63 -16.10
CA PHE A 154 -3.22 2.70 -16.17
C PHE A 154 -1.84 2.17 -16.58
N GLU A 155 -1.26 2.77 -17.64
CA GLU A 155 0.13 2.59 -18.03
C GLU A 155 0.81 3.96 -18.15
N GLY A 156 1.90 4.16 -17.41
CA GLY A 156 2.62 5.44 -17.46
C GLY A 156 3.43 5.74 -16.20
N TYR A 157 4.07 6.91 -16.20
CA TYR A 157 4.77 7.42 -15.04
C TYR A 157 3.77 7.88 -13.97
N ALA A 158 4.07 7.54 -12.71
CA ALA A 158 3.23 7.81 -11.56
C ALA A 158 4.06 8.38 -10.41
N ASP A 159 3.37 8.88 -9.38
CA ASP A 159 3.98 9.40 -8.15
C ASP A 159 4.26 8.32 -7.10
N THR A 160 3.58 7.17 -7.21
CA THR A 160 3.75 6.05 -6.29
C THR A 160 3.34 4.73 -6.94
N VAL A 161 3.92 3.65 -6.47
CA VAL A 161 3.54 2.26 -6.77
C VAL A 161 3.68 1.44 -5.49
N SER A 162 2.77 0.50 -5.29
CA SER A 162 2.88 -0.50 -4.22
C SER A 162 3.69 -1.70 -4.74
N TRP A 163 4.42 -2.39 -3.84
CA TRP A 163 5.21 -3.58 -4.20
C TRP A 163 6.16 -3.32 -5.37
N GLY A 164 7.01 -2.30 -5.22
CA GLY A 164 7.92 -1.88 -6.25
C GLY A 164 9.01 -2.91 -6.57
N SER A 165 9.56 -2.77 -7.77
CA SER A 165 10.72 -3.50 -8.23
C SER A 165 11.80 -2.52 -8.67
N PHE A 166 13.06 -2.80 -8.32
CA PHE A 166 14.15 -1.82 -8.35
C PHE A 166 15.44 -2.43 -8.88
N LYS A 167 16.34 -1.57 -9.40
CA LYS A 167 17.77 -1.91 -9.47
C LYS A 167 18.33 -1.85 -8.04
N ARG A 168 19.02 -2.92 -7.61
CA ARG A 168 19.53 -3.04 -6.24
C ARG A 168 20.46 -1.89 -5.86
N ASP A 169 21.44 -1.59 -6.70
CA ASP A 169 22.43 -0.55 -6.40
C ASP A 169 21.79 0.83 -6.25
N TYR A 170 20.79 1.14 -7.07
CA TYR A 170 20.02 2.38 -6.93
C TYR A 170 19.24 2.41 -5.61
N LEU A 171 18.53 1.34 -5.27
CA LEU A 171 17.77 1.25 -4.01
C LEU A 171 18.68 1.42 -2.78
N VAL A 172 19.87 0.81 -2.80
CA VAL A 172 20.87 0.97 -1.74
C VAL A 172 21.40 2.40 -1.69
N SER A 173 21.71 3.01 -2.85
CA SER A 173 22.27 4.37 -2.93
C SER A 173 21.35 5.45 -2.37
N ILE A 174 20.02 5.24 -2.42
CA ILE A 174 19.03 6.17 -1.85
C ILE A 174 18.67 5.84 -0.40
N GLY A 175 19.34 4.86 0.25
CA GLY A 175 19.17 4.51 1.65
C GLY A 175 18.02 3.55 1.95
N MET A 176 17.61 2.71 0.98
CA MET A 176 16.59 1.65 1.15
C MET A 176 15.28 2.15 1.80
N TYR A 177 14.62 1.36 2.65
CA TYR A 177 13.41 1.77 3.37
C TYR A 177 13.77 2.47 4.69
N ASP A 178 13.06 3.56 5.03
CA ASP A 178 13.25 4.22 6.32
C ASP A 178 12.64 3.41 7.46
N GLU A 179 13.49 2.95 8.36
CA GLU A 179 13.10 2.12 9.50
C GLU A 179 12.22 2.84 10.53
N ASN A 180 12.24 4.19 10.52
CA ASN A 180 11.38 5.02 11.35
C ASN A 180 9.98 5.24 10.77
N MET A 181 9.69 4.69 9.57
CA MET A 181 8.41 4.81 8.88
C MET A 181 7.67 3.46 8.85
N PRO A 182 7.10 2.98 9.97
CA PRO A 182 6.43 1.67 10.04
C PRO A 182 5.12 1.60 9.24
N ARG A 183 4.66 2.71 8.70
CA ARG A 183 3.58 2.82 7.73
C ARG A 183 3.95 3.86 6.69
N SER A 184 3.41 3.74 5.48
CA SER A 184 3.75 4.59 4.34
C SER A 184 5.23 4.49 3.92
N GLU A 185 5.86 3.35 4.18
CA GLU A 185 7.23 3.05 3.77
C GLU A 185 7.42 3.14 2.26
N ASP A 186 6.42 2.66 1.48
CA ASP A 186 6.41 2.78 0.01
C ASP A 186 6.27 4.24 -0.43
N ASP A 187 5.38 5.00 0.22
CA ASP A 187 5.21 6.43 -0.09
C ASP A 187 6.50 7.22 0.18
N ASP A 188 7.18 6.91 1.30
CA ASP A 188 8.45 7.54 1.65
C ASP A 188 9.54 7.24 0.61
N LEU A 189 9.68 5.96 0.25
CA LEU A 189 10.65 5.51 -0.74
C LEU A 189 10.37 6.15 -2.11
N ASN A 190 9.11 6.10 -2.57
CA ASN A 190 8.69 6.69 -3.84
C ASN A 190 8.93 8.21 -3.86
N PHE A 191 8.70 8.88 -2.73
CA PHE A 191 8.98 10.31 -2.61
C PHE A 191 10.48 10.61 -2.73
N ARG A 192 11.36 9.80 -2.11
CA ARG A 192 12.83 9.94 -2.22
C ARG A 192 13.31 9.66 -3.64
N ILE A 193 12.75 8.65 -4.32
CA ILE A 193 13.02 8.40 -5.74
C ILE A 193 12.72 9.65 -6.57
N ALA A 194 11.52 10.22 -6.44
CA ALA A 194 11.12 11.41 -7.18
C ALA A 194 11.97 12.65 -6.82
N LYS A 195 12.32 12.83 -5.54
CA LYS A 195 13.20 13.93 -5.07
C LYS A 195 14.59 13.85 -5.70
N ASN A 196 15.11 12.65 -5.94
CA ASN A 196 16.41 12.41 -6.58
C ASN A 196 16.32 12.37 -8.12
N GLY A 197 15.21 12.81 -8.72
CA GLY A 197 15.02 12.84 -10.18
C GLY A 197 14.71 11.48 -10.82
N GLY A 198 14.54 10.44 -10.00
CA GLY A 198 14.16 9.10 -10.47
C GLY A 198 12.69 9.03 -10.89
N LYS A 199 12.37 7.99 -11.65
CA LYS A 199 11.05 7.79 -12.26
C LYS A 199 10.40 6.53 -11.71
N ILE A 200 9.08 6.58 -11.55
CA ILE A 200 8.24 5.45 -11.14
C ILE A 200 7.30 5.13 -12.30
N PHE A 201 7.21 3.89 -12.70
CA PHE A 201 6.37 3.47 -13.80
C PHE A 201 5.39 2.37 -13.39
N ILE A 202 4.14 2.51 -13.79
CA ILE A 202 3.08 1.52 -13.58
C ILE A 202 2.65 0.97 -14.93
N THR A 203 2.41 -0.35 -14.99
CA THR A 203 1.84 -1.01 -16.15
C THR A 203 0.88 -2.13 -15.77
N PRO A 204 -0.29 -2.28 -16.42
CA PRO A 204 -1.21 -3.38 -16.19
C PRO A 204 -0.67 -4.75 -16.65
N LYS A 205 0.52 -4.78 -17.27
CA LYS A 205 1.21 -6.02 -17.62
C LYS A 205 1.83 -6.71 -16.40
N ILE A 206 2.19 -5.95 -15.36
CA ILE A 206 2.63 -6.47 -14.06
C ILE A 206 1.39 -6.68 -13.21
N LYS A 207 0.95 -7.95 -13.06
CA LYS A 207 -0.34 -8.29 -12.45
C LYS A 207 -0.19 -8.81 -11.04
N SER A 208 -0.86 -8.14 -10.10
CA SER A 208 -1.00 -8.59 -8.71
C SER A 208 -2.39 -8.25 -8.17
N GLU A 209 -2.82 -8.99 -7.15
CA GLU A 209 -4.12 -8.78 -6.50
C GLU A 209 -3.93 -8.61 -5.00
N TYR A 210 -4.58 -7.61 -4.45
CA TYR A 210 -4.63 -7.35 -3.02
C TYR A 210 -6.00 -7.71 -2.46
N TYR A 211 -6.03 -8.41 -1.33
CA TYR A 211 -7.26 -8.72 -0.62
C TYR A 211 -7.46 -7.73 0.54
N PRO A 212 -8.52 -6.90 0.49
CA PRO A 212 -8.72 -5.87 1.49
C PRO A 212 -9.18 -6.44 2.83
N LYS A 213 -9.23 -5.59 3.84
CA LYS A 213 -9.69 -5.97 5.18
C LYS A 213 -11.10 -6.56 5.16
N GLU A 214 -11.35 -7.53 6.04
CA GLU A 214 -12.59 -8.32 6.07
C GLU A 214 -13.77 -7.59 6.74
N THR A 215 -13.51 -6.54 7.50
CA THR A 215 -14.52 -5.78 8.25
C THR A 215 -14.30 -4.28 8.17
N PHE A 216 -15.37 -3.50 8.33
CA PHE A 216 -15.28 -2.04 8.38
C PHE A 216 -14.46 -1.53 9.58
N SER A 217 -14.46 -2.25 10.71
CA SER A 217 -13.62 -1.88 11.87
C SER A 217 -12.12 -2.03 11.56
N LYS A 218 -11.72 -3.12 10.87
CA LYS A 218 -10.33 -3.30 10.42
C LYS A 218 -9.96 -2.27 9.34
N LEU A 219 -10.91 -1.90 8.46
CA LEU A 219 -10.74 -0.83 7.47
C LEU A 219 -10.54 0.52 8.16
N PHE A 220 -11.37 0.85 9.16
CA PHE A 220 -11.23 2.07 9.95
C PHE A 220 -9.84 2.18 10.57
N LYS A 221 -9.38 1.12 11.26
CA LYS A 221 -8.05 1.09 11.87
C LYS A 221 -6.95 1.33 10.84
N GLN A 222 -7.02 0.67 9.68
CA GLN A 222 -6.04 0.82 8.60
C GLN A 222 -5.97 2.27 8.10
N TYR A 223 -7.11 2.87 7.78
CA TYR A 223 -7.14 4.24 7.25
C TYR A 223 -6.80 5.28 8.32
N PHE A 224 -7.16 5.05 9.57
CA PHE A 224 -6.73 5.87 10.69
C PHE A 224 -5.18 5.88 10.80
N GLU A 225 -4.55 4.71 10.75
CA GLU A 225 -3.09 4.59 10.75
C GLU A 225 -2.48 5.30 9.53
N TYR A 226 -3.05 5.16 8.33
CA TYR A 226 -2.60 5.89 7.15
C TYR A 226 -2.67 7.41 7.34
N GLY A 227 -3.74 7.93 7.93
CA GLY A 227 -3.85 9.36 8.27
C GLY A 227 -2.78 9.81 9.25
N VAL A 228 -2.57 9.05 10.34
CA VAL A 228 -1.54 9.37 11.35
C VAL A 228 -0.15 9.47 10.70
N TRP A 229 0.26 8.45 9.95
CA TRP A 229 1.61 8.36 9.39
C TRP A 229 1.81 9.29 8.17
N LYS A 230 0.74 9.76 7.54
CA LYS A 230 0.82 10.78 6.51
C LYS A 230 1.39 12.09 7.04
N ILE A 231 1.12 12.44 8.29
CA ILE A 231 1.73 13.63 8.94
C ILE A 231 3.25 13.44 9.13
N ALA A 232 3.70 12.25 9.52
CA ALA A 232 5.13 11.94 9.60
C ALA A 232 5.81 12.16 8.25
N LEU A 233 5.21 11.62 7.18
CA LEU A 233 5.70 11.78 5.80
C LEU A 233 5.77 13.26 5.39
N ILE A 234 4.72 14.05 5.64
CA ILE A 234 4.68 15.48 5.33
C ILE A 234 5.76 16.23 6.11
N LYS A 235 5.94 15.94 7.39
CA LYS A 235 6.97 16.59 8.22
C LYS A 235 8.39 16.23 7.75
N LYS A 236 8.64 14.98 7.39
CA LYS A 236 9.92 14.52 6.87
C LYS A 236 10.29 15.26 5.57
N HIS A 237 9.38 15.29 4.61
CA HIS A 237 9.66 15.83 3.28
C HIS A 237 9.31 17.32 3.11
N GLY A 238 8.66 17.95 4.10
CA GLY A 238 8.30 19.36 4.08
C GLY A 238 7.11 19.72 3.18
N LYS A 239 6.53 18.74 2.47
CA LYS A 239 5.36 18.93 1.60
C LYS A 239 4.52 17.65 1.53
N PRO A 240 3.20 17.76 1.31
CA PRO A 240 2.37 16.60 1.07
C PRO A 240 2.63 16.05 -0.35
N PRO A 241 2.52 14.71 -0.57
CA PRO A 241 2.53 14.15 -1.92
C PRO A 241 1.43 14.72 -2.80
N ARG A 242 0.23 14.92 -2.24
CA ARG A 242 -0.94 15.52 -2.91
C ARG A 242 -1.73 16.40 -1.95
N ILE A 243 -2.17 17.57 -2.42
CA ILE A 243 -3.02 18.50 -1.63
C ILE A 243 -4.37 17.86 -1.27
N THR A 244 -4.93 17.03 -2.13
CA THR A 244 -6.22 16.35 -1.91
C THR A 244 -6.24 15.47 -0.65
N GLN A 245 -5.09 15.09 -0.10
CA GLN A 245 -4.97 14.32 1.14
C GLN A 245 -5.45 15.08 2.39
N PHE A 246 -5.59 16.41 2.30
CA PHE A 246 -6.18 17.22 3.39
C PHE A 246 -7.72 17.18 3.41
N ILE A 247 -8.38 16.81 2.30
CA ILE A 247 -9.84 16.85 2.18
C ILE A 247 -10.53 16.02 3.28
N PRO A 248 -10.13 14.78 3.59
CA PRO A 248 -10.77 14.01 4.66
C PRO A 248 -10.59 14.65 6.05
N MET A 249 -9.45 15.29 6.32
CA MET A 249 -9.23 16.03 7.57
C MET A 249 -10.18 17.24 7.66
N ILE A 250 -10.27 18.03 6.58
CA ILE A 250 -11.19 19.19 6.51
C ILE A 250 -12.62 18.72 6.72
N PHE A 251 -13.01 17.59 6.11
CA PHE A 251 -14.34 17.00 6.29
C PHE A 251 -14.63 16.63 7.75
N VAL A 252 -13.68 16.00 8.46
CA VAL A 252 -13.85 15.66 9.89
C VAL A 252 -13.93 16.93 10.73
N LEU A 253 -13.09 17.94 10.50
CA LEU A 253 -13.16 19.23 11.18
C LEU A 253 -14.49 19.94 10.93
N PHE A 254 -15.02 19.87 9.70
CA PHE A 254 -16.35 20.38 9.38
C PHE A 254 -17.44 19.62 10.14
N LEU A 255 -17.43 18.28 10.11
CA LEU A 255 -18.45 17.46 10.79
C LEU A 255 -18.51 17.77 12.30
N VAL A 256 -17.36 17.83 12.96
CA VAL A 256 -17.28 18.05 14.40
C VAL A 256 -17.47 19.53 14.74
N GLY A 257 -16.75 20.42 14.08
CA GLY A 257 -16.76 21.85 14.38
C GLY A 257 -18.12 22.51 14.13
N PHE A 258 -18.65 22.33 12.92
CA PHE A 258 -19.99 22.87 12.60
C PHE A 258 -21.09 22.14 13.36
N GLY A 259 -20.95 20.83 13.62
CA GLY A 259 -21.86 20.07 14.45
C GLY A 259 -21.96 20.65 15.89
N LEU A 260 -20.82 21.00 16.49
CA LEU A 260 -20.81 21.67 17.81
C LEU A 260 -21.37 23.09 17.74
N LEU A 261 -21.00 23.88 16.73
CA LEU A 261 -21.46 25.25 16.56
C LEU A 261 -22.97 25.33 16.23
N SER A 262 -23.56 24.28 15.69
CA SER A 262 -24.99 24.19 15.39
C SER A 262 -25.89 24.32 16.63
N PHE A 263 -25.35 23.95 17.81
CA PHE A 263 -26.08 24.14 19.08
C PHE A 263 -26.19 25.62 19.50
N PHE A 264 -25.34 26.49 18.96
CA PHE A 264 -25.27 27.90 19.32
C PHE A 264 -25.84 28.86 18.26
N SER A 265 -25.98 28.39 17.00
CA SER A 265 -26.44 29.25 15.92
C SER A 265 -27.16 28.45 14.83
N LYS A 266 -28.36 28.94 14.44
CA LYS A 266 -29.15 28.39 13.34
C LYS A 266 -28.38 28.40 12.02
N ALA A 267 -27.60 29.45 11.74
CA ALA A 267 -26.81 29.55 10.54
C ALA A 267 -25.75 28.41 10.44
N PHE A 268 -25.10 28.07 11.54
CA PHE A 268 -24.19 26.93 11.58
C PHE A 268 -24.92 25.59 11.41
N ALA A 269 -26.12 25.44 11.96
CA ALA A 269 -26.94 24.24 11.76
C ALA A 269 -27.33 24.09 10.27
N GLU A 270 -27.77 25.15 9.62
CA GLU A 270 -28.12 25.16 8.19
C GLU A 270 -26.91 24.80 7.31
N LEU A 271 -25.74 25.40 7.57
CA LEU A 271 -24.49 25.09 6.85
C LEU A 271 -24.06 23.63 7.07
N TRP A 272 -24.18 23.12 8.29
CA TRP A 272 -23.83 21.74 8.63
C TRP A 272 -24.75 20.74 7.89
N ILE A 273 -26.07 20.97 7.91
CA ILE A 273 -27.06 20.17 7.18
C ILE A 273 -26.77 20.22 5.68
N LEU A 274 -26.52 21.41 5.13
CA LEU A 274 -26.19 21.58 3.71
C LEU A 274 -24.95 20.77 3.32
N GLY A 275 -23.88 20.87 4.11
CA GLY A 275 -22.63 20.14 3.83
C GLY A 275 -22.78 18.62 3.91
N ILE A 276 -23.49 18.10 4.93
CA ILE A 276 -23.80 16.67 5.03
C ILE A 276 -24.67 16.21 3.87
N SER A 277 -25.69 17.02 3.49
CA SER A 277 -26.57 16.71 2.36
C SER A 277 -25.78 16.63 1.06
N LEU A 278 -24.90 17.60 0.80
CA LEU A 278 -24.04 17.59 -0.39
C LEU A 278 -23.10 16.37 -0.40
N TYR A 279 -22.45 16.08 0.73
CA TYR A 279 -21.61 14.89 0.88
C TYR A 279 -22.42 13.60 0.59
N SER A 280 -23.62 13.49 1.16
CA SER A 280 -24.48 12.32 0.99
C SER A 280 -24.94 12.14 -0.45
N VAL A 281 -25.30 13.23 -1.14
CA VAL A 281 -25.68 13.20 -2.56
C VAL A 281 -24.51 12.75 -3.43
N LEU A 282 -23.31 13.31 -3.22
CA LEU A 282 -22.12 12.91 -3.97
C LEU A 282 -21.75 11.45 -3.67
N ASN A 283 -21.75 11.04 -2.40
CA ASN A 283 -21.46 9.66 -2.02
C ASN A 283 -22.48 8.68 -2.62
N PHE A 284 -23.76 9.03 -2.60
CA PHE A 284 -24.81 8.26 -3.25
C PHE A 284 -24.55 8.16 -4.76
N TYR A 285 -24.34 9.27 -5.44
CA TYR A 285 -24.08 9.29 -6.88
C TYR A 285 -22.92 8.36 -7.26
N PHE A 286 -21.73 8.56 -6.67
CA PHE A 286 -20.56 7.76 -7.00
C PHE A 286 -20.68 6.28 -6.58
N SER A 287 -21.44 5.98 -5.54
CA SER A 287 -21.69 4.60 -5.13
C SER A 287 -22.69 3.89 -6.06
N PHE A 288 -23.68 4.60 -6.59
CA PHE A 288 -24.69 4.00 -7.44
C PHE A 288 -24.27 3.86 -8.91
N ILE A 289 -23.36 4.70 -9.40
CA ILE A 289 -22.75 4.52 -10.72
C ILE A 289 -21.60 3.49 -10.72
N ASN A 290 -21.21 2.97 -9.55
CA ASN A 290 -20.12 1.99 -9.47
C ASN A 290 -20.59 0.64 -10.04
N GLU A 291 -19.97 0.22 -11.15
CA GLU A 291 -20.32 -0.99 -11.90
C GLU A 291 -19.78 -2.28 -11.25
N ALA A 292 -18.84 -2.17 -10.30
CA ALA A 292 -18.29 -3.35 -9.61
C ALA A 292 -19.28 -4.01 -8.64
N LEU A 293 -20.43 -3.34 -8.34
CA LEU A 293 -21.47 -3.81 -7.46
C LEU A 293 -22.84 -3.76 -8.16
N GLU A 294 -23.52 -4.90 -8.21
CA GLU A 294 -24.84 -5.00 -8.83
C GLU A 294 -25.98 -4.70 -7.84
N SER A 295 -25.86 -5.20 -6.60
CA SER A 295 -26.90 -5.09 -5.58
C SER A 295 -27.01 -3.69 -4.99
N THR A 296 -28.24 -3.16 -4.90
CA THR A 296 -28.55 -1.90 -4.19
C THR A 296 -28.05 -1.92 -2.76
N SER A 297 -28.18 -3.06 -2.05
CA SER A 297 -27.70 -3.20 -0.68
C SER A 297 -26.18 -3.10 -0.57
N ASP A 298 -25.44 -3.55 -1.59
CA ASP A 298 -23.97 -3.44 -1.61
C ASP A 298 -23.53 -2.02 -1.97
N LYS A 299 -24.29 -1.31 -2.82
CA LYS A 299 -24.08 0.12 -3.11
C LYS A 299 -24.30 1.00 -1.87
N LEU A 300 -25.30 0.67 -1.05
CA LEU A 300 -25.49 1.33 0.26
C LEU A 300 -24.33 1.02 1.24
N LEU A 301 -23.83 -0.22 1.25
CA LEU A 301 -22.64 -0.56 2.01
C LEU A 301 -21.39 0.13 1.47
N LEU A 302 -21.30 0.39 0.17
CA LEU A 302 -20.22 1.18 -0.42
C LEU A 302 -20.23 2.63 0.08
N MET A 303 -21.43 3.24 0.18
CA MET A 303 -21.55 4.58 0.81
C MET A 303 -21.00 4.57 2.23
N TRP A 304 -21.28 3.52 2.99
CA TRP A 304 -20.73 3.36 4.35
C TRP A 304 -19.21 3.16 4.33
N ALA A 305 -18.68 2.34 3.42
CA ALA A 305 -17.25 2.14 3.26
C ALA A 305 -16.52 3.46 2.95
N ASN A 306 -17.02 4.25 2.01
CA ASN A 306 -16.47 5.56 1.67
C ASN A 306 -16.46 6.51 2.89
N PHE A 307 -17.56 6.54 3.64
CA PHE A 307 -17.65 7.33 4.87
C PHE A 307 -16.63 6.88 5.93
N VAL A 308 -16.52 5.57 6.16
CA VAL A 308 -15.52 4.99 7.09
C VAL A 308 -14.11 5.40 6.67
N MET A 309 -13.77 5.30 5.39
CA MET A 309 -12.43 5.68 4.88
C MET A 309 -12.14 7.17 5.10
N HIS A 310 -13.07 8.05 4.76
CA HIS A 310 -12.88 9.50 4.92
C HIS A 310 -12.76 9.90 6.39
N VAL A 311 -13.66 9.42 7.25
CA VAL A 311 -13.67 9.79 8.68
C VAL A 311 -12.44 9.23 9.38
N SER A 312 -12.11 7.96 9.14
CA SER A 312 -10.94 7.35 9.79
C SER A 312 -9.62 7.99 9.36
N TYR A 313 -9.44 8.24 8.04
CA TYR A 313 -8.24 8.91 7.56
C TYR A 313 -8.14 10.34 8.07
N GLY A 314 -9.23 11.12 8.04
CA GLY A 314 -9.25 12.50 8.53
C GLY A 314 -9.00 12.59 10.04
N ALA A 315 -9.62 11.71 10.83
CA ALA A 315 -9.38 11.62 12.29
C ALA A 315 -7.93 11.20 12.59
N GLY A 316 -7.41 10.22 11.83
CA GLY A 316 -6.00 9.80 11.92
C GLY A 316 -5.05 10.94 11.59
N PHE A 317 -5.34 11.73 10.55
CA PHE A 317 -4.56 12.89 10.17
C PHE A 317 -4.47 13.93 11.29
N ILE A 318 -5.63 14.25 11.93
CA ILE A 318 -5.68 15.14 13.10
C ILE A 318 -4.86 14.55 14.26
N ALA A 319 -5.06 13.27 14.59
CA ALA A 319 -4.29 12.60 15.64
C ALA A 319 -2.78 12.60 15.33
N GLY A 320 -2.40 12.48 14.07
CA GLY A 320 -1.01 12.55 13.61
C GLY A 320 -0.37 13.92 13.86
N ILE A 321 -1.13 15.03 13.69
CA ILE A 321 -0.65 16.38 14.00
C ILE A 321 -0.22 16.45 15.48
N PHE A 322 -1.05 15.96 16.39
CA PHE A 322 -0.72 15.96 17.83
C PHE A 322 0.41 14.98 18.16
N LYS A 323 0.35 13.76 17.62
CA LYS A 323 1.36 12.72 17.86
C LYS A 323 2.77 13.17 17.46
N PHE A 324 2.90 13.83 16.33
CA PHE A 324 4.18 14.23 15.77
C PHE A 324 4.48 15.73 15.96
N TRP A 325 3.74 16.43 16.83
CA TRP A 325 3.88 17.88 17.04
C TRP A 325 5.32 18.31 17.25
N ASN A 326 6.05 17.64 18.14
CA ASN A 326 7.42 17.97 18.53
C ASN A 326 8.50 17.18 17.77
N ASN A 327 8.13 16.28 16.82
CA ASN A 327 9.11 15.48 16.11
C ASN A 327 9.78 16.27 15.00
N ASN A 328 11.09 16.48 15.12
CA ASN A 328 11.94 17.09 14.08
C ASN A 328 12.55 16.01 13.19
N TRP A 329 11.78 15.47 12.25
CA TRP A 329 12.24 14.46 11.28
C TRP A 329 13.40 14.94 10.40
N ARG A 330 13.54 16.26 10.18
CA ARG A 330 14.59 16.86 9.35
C ARG A 330 16.01 16.78 9.95
N LYS A 331 16.17 16.40 11.23
CA LYS A 331 17.48 16.29 11.88
C LYS A 331 18.23 14.99 11.57
N HIS A 332 17.61 14.04 10.86
CA HIS A 332 18.18 12.73 10.56
C HIS A 332 18.64 12.59 9.09
N GLU A 333 18.61 13.67 8.30
CA GLU A 333 19.06 13.68 6.89
C GLU A 333 20.49 14.25 6.69
N ASN A 334 21.30 14.39 7.78
CA ASN A 334 22.72 14.80 7.68
C ASN A 334 23.65 13.63 7.95
#